data_8dc69558333b2720d0fbe49e83cb8060
#
_entry.id   8dc69558333b2720d0fbe49e83cb8060
#
_cell.length_a   1.000
_cell.length_b   1.000
_cell.length_c   1.000
_cell.angle_alpha   90.00
_cell.angle_beta   90.00
_cell.angle_gamma   90.00
#
_symmetry.space_group_name_H-M   'P 1'
#
loop_
_entity.id
_entity.type
_entity.pdbx_description
1 polymer ?
#
loop_
_entity_poly.entity_id
_entity_poly.type
_entity_poly.pdbx_seq_one_letter_code
_entity_poly.pdbx_strand_id
1 'polypeptide(L)'
;DDTETINQAIKEMNELGGGILRFTAGTYNVRTVHLLSNVWLHLDADATIQGLPGGDAPETTWFSDRAYRSGLSPTDPRPYADPENYLTKQDVGHTFFRNAMFFGERIDNVKIVGTGRITGNGNLVTSDKVMNNAPEKRCDKMFSLKLCTNIEIGGWNIDKDMWYDPQKDEPYYIDADGQKNYDVSNMLHIDQGGHFVLLATGTDGI
;
A
#
# COMPACT_ATOMS: atom_id res chain seq x y z
N ASP A 1 14.57 10.53 6.56
CA ASP A 1 13.95 9.88 5.40
C ASP A 1 14.52 8.47 5.29
N ASP A 2 13.69 7.47 5.51
CA ASP A 2 14.09 6.07 5.61
C ASP A 2 13.74 5.27 4.34
N THR A 3 13.20 5.96 3.33
CA THR A 3 12.66 5.37 2.11
C THR A 3 13.66 4.45 1.41
N GLU A 4 14.86 4.95 1.15
CA GLU A 4 15.87 4.19 0.41
C GLU A 4 16.35 2.96 1.18
N THR A 5 16.57 3.11 2.49
CA THR A 5 16.98 2.01 3.37
C THR A 5 15.93 0.89 3.40
N ILE A 6 14.66 1.26 3.53
CA ILE A 6 13.55 0.30 3.54
C ILE A 6 13.42 -0.39 2.19
N ASN A 7 13.46 0.36 1.10
CA ASN A 7 13.37 -0.20 -0.25
C ASN A 7 14.54 -1.12 -0.57
N GLN A 8 15.74 -0.78 -0.12
CA GLN A 8 16.91 -1.64 -0.28
C GLN A 8 16.75 -2.95 0.52
N ALA A 9 16.27 -2.88 1.77
CA ALA A 9 16.03 -4.06 2.58
C ALA A 9 14.97 -4.98 1.94
N ILE A 10 13.86 -4.42 1.43
CA ILE A 10 12.84 -5.18 0.71
C ILE A 10 13.43 -5.87 -0.52
N LYS A 11 14.26 -5.16 -1.28
CA LYS A 11 14.93 -5.71 -2.46
C LYS A 11 15.85 -6.89 -2.12
N GLU A 12 16.70 -6.72 -1.12
CA GLU A 12 17.63 -7.78 -0.67
C GLU A 12 16.87 -9.01 -0.18
N MET A 13 15.79 -8.84 0.58
CA MET A 13 14.95 -9.94 1.02
C MET A 13 14.27 -10.65 -0.16
N ASN A 14 13.77 -9.91 -1.14
CA ASN A 14 13.17 -10.50 -2.34
C ASN A 14 14.19 -11.32 -3.14
N GLU A 15 15.42 -10.81 -3.30
CA GLU A 15 16.52 -11.52 -3.98
C GLU A 15 16.92 -12.83 -3.25
N LEU A 16 16.72 -12.88 -1.94
CA LEU A 16 16.93 -14.09 -1.12
C LEU A 16 15.73 -15.06 -1.13
N GLY A 17 14.67 -14.73 -1.86
CA GLY A 17 13.47 -15.56 -1.98
C GLY A 17 12.30 -15.13 -1.10
N GLY A 18 12.43 -14.03 -0.35
CA GLY A 18 11.40 -13.47 0.51
C GLY A 18 11.77 -13.48 1.99
N GLY A 19 10.84 -13.00 2.81
CA GLY A 19 11.03 -12.93 4.25
C GLY A 19 10.13 -11.90 4.92
N ILE A 20 10.38 -11.65 6.20
CA ILE A 20 9.63 -10.68 7.01
C ILE A 20 10.56 -9.55 7.41
N LEU A 21 10.29 -8.33 6.90
CA LEU A 21 10.92 -7.10 7.36
C LEU A 21 10.16 -6.59 8.58
N ARG A 22 10.77 -6.68 9.74
CA ARG A 22 10.17 -6.27 11.00
C ARG A 22 10.53 -4.82 11.33
N PHE A 23 9.53 -4.00 11.55
CA PHE A 23 9.63 -2.65 12.06
C PHE A 23 9.46 -2.68 13.59
N THR A 24 10.54 -2.43 14.31
CA THR A 24 10.53 -2.32 15.77
C THR A 24 10.09 -0.93 16.23
N ALA A 25 9.99 -0.72 17.54
CA ALA A 25 9.60 0.58 18.11
C ALA A 25 10.37 1.75 17.47
N GLY A 26 9.65 2.73 16.94
CA GLY A 26 10.22 3.92 16.30
C GLY A 26 9.34 4.49 15.20
N THR A 27 9.76 5.63 14.66
CA THR A 27 9.07 6.29 13.53
C THR A 27 9.94 6.22 12.28
N TYR A 28 9.39 5.66 11.23
CA TYR A 28 10.02 5.46 9.93
C TYR A 28 9.37 6.39 8.91
N ASN A 29 10.13 7.37 8.44
CA ASN A 29 9.64 8.43 7.56
C ASN A 29 9.86 8.05 6.10
N VAL A 30 8.79 7.89 5.33
CA VAL A 30 8.86 7.33 3.97
C VAL A 30 8.17 8.21 2.93
N ARG A 31 8.68 8.16 1.72
CA ARG A 31 7.99 8.63 0.51
C ARG A 31 7.20 7.50 -0.11
N THR A 32 7.84 6.68 -0.94
CA THR A 32 7.22 5.50 -1.52
C THR A 32 7.99 4.24 -1.17
N VAL A 33 7.31 3.33 -0.48
CA VAL A 33 7.79 1.97 -0.23
C VAL A 33 7.39 1.11 -1.42
N HIS A 34 8.37 0.54 -2.11
CA HIS A 34 8.17 -0.36 -3.24
C HIS A 34 8.06 -1.81 -2.76
N LEU A 35 6.84 -2.34 -2.82
CA LEU A 35 6.56 -3.70 -2.39
C LEU A 35 7.07 -4.70 -3.43
N LEU A 36 7.63 -5.82 -2.98
CA LEU A 36 8.10 -6.91 -3.81
C LEU A 36 7.52 -8.24 -3.35
N SER A 37 7.37 -9.18 -4.27
CA SER A 37 6.79 -10.50 -4.01
C SER A 37 7.50 -11.24 -2.88
N ASN A 38 6.75 -11.95 -2.06
CA ASN A 38 7.24 -12.77 -0.96
C ASN A 38 7.92 -12.00 0.19
N VAL A 39 7.83 -10.67 0.22
CA VAL A 39 8.35 -9.85 1.32
C VAL A 39 7.17 -9.31 2.13
N TRP A 40 7.13 -9.66 3.40
CA TRP A 40 6.11 -9.22 4.33
C TRP A 40 6.65 -8.10 5.21
N LEU A 41 5.82 -7.13 5.53
CA LEU A 41 6.12 -6.06 6.47
C LEU A 41 5.37 -6.33 7.77
N HIS A 42 6.08 -6.42 8.88
CA HIS A 42 5.49 -6.61 10.20
C HIS A 42 5.82 -5.41 11.10
N LEU A 43 4.79 -4.74 11.59
CA LEU A 43 4.93 -3.58 12.46
C LEU A 43 4.65 -3.98 13.92
N ASP A 44 5.63 -3.83 14.79
CA ASP A 44 5.44 -3.96 16.24
C ASP A 44 4.51 -2.85 16.76
N ALA A 45 3.94 -3.02 17.95
CA ALA A 45 2.94 -2.11 18.52
C ALA A 45 3.38 -0.62 18.57
N ASP A 46 4.66 -0.38 18.84
CA ASP A 46 5.22 0.97 18.95
C ASP A 46 5.95 1.43 17.67
N ALA A 47 5.77 0.70 16.56
CA ALA A 47 6.30 1.08 15.26
C ALA A 47 5.30 1.96 14.50
N THR A 48 5.79 3.05 13.91
CA THR A 48 5.00 3.93 13.04
C THR A 48 5.70 4.14 11.71
N ILE A 49 5.05 3.82 10.60
CA ILE A 49 5.48 4.25 9.26
C ILE A 49 4.71 5.50 8.89
N GLN A 50 5.42 6.59 8.61
CA GLN A 50 4.86 7.93 8.43
C GLN A 50 5.20 8.50 7.06
N GLY A 51 4.18 8.97 6.34
CA GLY A 51 4.35 9.58 5.02
C GLY A 51 5.04 10.95 5.08
N LEU A 52 6.05 11.14 4.26
CA LEU A 52 6.68 12.43 4.00
C LEU A 52 5.94 13.21 2.90
N PRO A 53 6.05 14.55 2.85
CA PRO A 53 5.49 15.35 1.76
C PRO A 53 6.25 15.13 0.45
N GLY A 54 5.59 15.49 -0.67
CA GLY A 54 6.17 15.40 -2.02
C GLY A 54 6.13 14.00 -2.62
N GLY A 55 6.37 13.90 -3.93
CA GLY A 55 6.47 12.65 -4.66
C GLY A 55 7.89 12.11 -4.70
N ASP A 56 8.07 10.93 -5.28
CA ASP A 56 9.41 10.35 -5.45
C ASP A 56 10.18 11.06 -6.57
N ALA A 57 9.69 10.94 -7.80
CA ALA A 57 10.27 11.55 -8.98
C ALA A 57 9.20 11.74 -10.05
N PRO A 58 9.37 12.68 -10.97
CA PRO A 58 8.39 12.95 -12.02
C PRO A 58 8.01 11.72 -12.85
N GLU A 59 8.98 10.89 -13.18
CA GLU A 59 8.78 9.67 -13.96
C GLU A 59 8.03 8.57 -13.22
N THR A 60 7.92 8.64 -11.91
CA THR A 60 7.24 7.63 -11.09
C THR A 60 5.73 7.82 -11.00
N THR A 61 5.20 8.82 -11.67
CA THR A 61 3.78 9.17 -11.61
C THR A 61 2.89 8.31 -12.51
N TRP A 62 3.46 7.44 -13.34
CA TRP A 62 2.72 6.64 -14.29
C TRP A 62 2.33 5.27 -13.75
N PHE A 63 1.45 4.57 -14.44
CA PHE A 63 0.88 3.29 -14.05
C PHE A 63 1.92 2.20 -13.75
N SER A 64 2.96 2.13 -14.54
CA SER A 64 3.92 1.04 -14.46
C SER A 64 5.29 1.45 -14.98
N ASP A 65 6.24 0.53 -14.90
CA ASP A 65 7.56 0.68 -15.49
C ASP A 65 7.55 0.62 -17.02
N ARG A 66 6.45 0.19 -17.61
CA ARG A 66 6.27 0.17 -19.06
C ARG A 66 5.95 1.57 -19.56
N ALA A 67 6.45 1.89 -20.73
CA ALA A 67 6.25 3.18 -21.40
C ALA A 67 4.87 3.28 -22.02
N TYR A 68 3.82 3.30 -21.20
CA TYR A 68 2.46 3.59 -21.66
C TYR A 68 1.71 4.48 -20.66
N ARG A 69 0.63 5.05 -21.11
CA ARG A 69 -0.26 5.88 -20.33
C ARG A 69 -1.62 5.20 -20.13
N SER A 70 -2.43 5.79 -19.28
CA SER A 70 -3.84 5.45 -19.18
C SER A 70 -4.52 5.56 -20.53
N GLY A 71 -5.41 4.62 -20.86
CA GLY A 71 -6.26 4.69 -22.04
C GLY A 71 -7.18 5.91 -22.09
N LEU A 72 -7.24 6.69 -21.01
CA LEU A 72 -7.94 7.97 -20.96
C LEU A 72 -7.08 9.16 -21.39
N SER A 73 -5.78 8.97 -21.60
CA SER A 73 -4.91 10.05 -22.06
C SER A 73 -5.18 10.37 -23.54
N PRO A 74 -5.60 11.58 -23.87
CA PRO A 74 -5.84 11.94 -25.27
C PRO A 74 -4.56 12.02 -26.10
N THR A 75 -3.42 12.02 -25.45
CA THR A 75 -2.10 12.09 -26.10
C THR A 75 -1.44 10.72 -26.27
N ASP A 76 -2.10 9.64 -25.84
CA ASP A 76 -1.60 8.29 -26.05
C ASP A 76 -2.11 7.74 -27.38
N PRO A 77 -1.25 7.61 -28.40
CA PRO A 77 -1.68 7.14 -29.73
C PRO A 77 -1.99 5.64 -29.73
N ARG A 78 -1.62 4.92 -28.67
CA ARG A 78 -1.79 3.47 -28.56
C ARG A 78 -2.29 3.07 -27.16
N PRO A 79 -3.49 3.50 -26.77
CA PRO A 79 -4.02 3.28 -25.43
C PRO A 79 -4.16 1.80 -25.05
N TYR A 80 -4.16 0.91 -26.03
CA TYR A 80 -4.31 -0.53 -25.88
C TYR A 80 -3.08 -1.33 -26.31
N ALA A 81 -1.94 -0.69 -26.46
CA ALA A 81 -0.70 -1.37 -26.85
C ALA A 81 -0.25 -2.41 -25.81
N ASP A 82 -0.56 -2.17 -24.55
CA ASP A 82 -0.39 -3.15 -23.48
C ASP A 82 -1.77 -3.72 -23.12
N PRO A 83 -2.03 -5.04 -23.30
CA PRO A 83 -3.30 -5.65 -22.96
C PRO A 83 -3.74 -5.40 -21.51
N GLU A 84 -2.79 -5.29 -20.59
CA GLU A 84 -3.09 -5.02 -19.17
C GLU A 84 -3.53 -3.57 -18.95
N ASN A 85 -3.10 -2.64 -19.77
CA ASN A 85 -3.55 -1.25 -19.70
C ASN A 85 -5.06 -1.12 -19.97
N TYR A 86 -5.62 -2.00 -20.75
CA TYR A 86 -7.07 -2.04 -20.98
C TYR A 86 -7.84 -2.25 -19.67
N LEU A 87 -7.33 -3.10 -18.80
CA LEU A 87 -7.93 -3.37 -17.48
C LEU A 87 -7.84 -2.15 -16.54
N THR A 88 -6.90 -1.27 -16.79
CA THR A 88 -6.68 -0.07 -15.97
C THR A 88 -7.26 1.20 -16.58
N LYS A 89 -8.07 1.07 -17.61
CA LYS A 89 -8.74 2.18 -18.28
C LYS A 89 -9.80 2.80 -17.37
N GLN A 90 -9.36 3.72 -16.56
CA GLN A 90 -10.18 4.41 -15.56
C GLN A 90 -9.96 5.92 -15.66
N ASP A 91 -10.41 6.67 -14.70
CA ASP A 91 -10.21 8.11 -14.66
C ASP A 91 -8.75 8.52 -14.44
N VAL A 92 -8.46 9.79 -14.56
CA VAL A 92 -7.10 10.32 -14.45
C VAL A 92 -6.49 10.12 -13.05
N GLY A 93 -7.30 9.97 -12.03
CA GLY A 93 -6.85 9.68 -10.66
C GLY A 93 -6.10 8.35 -10.56
N HIS A 94 -6.39 7.42 -11.45
CA HIS A 94 -5.73 6.12 -11.54
C HIS A 94 -4.42 6.14 -12.31
N THR A 95 -3.95 7.30 -12.77
CA THR A 95 -2.73 7.43 -13.57
C THR A 95 -1.45 7.49 -12.73
N PHE A 96 -1.53 7.92 -11.48
CA PHE A 96 -0.38 8.24 -10.64
C PHE A 96 -0.16 7.19 -9.54
N PHE A 97 -0.06 5.93 -9.92
CA PHE A 97 0.09 4.81 -8.99
C PHE A 97 1.40 4.85 -8.22
N ARG A 98 2.50 5.10 -8.91
CA ARG A 98 3.83 4.97 -8.30
C ARG A 98 4.15 6.06 -7.28
N ASN A 99 3.41 7.13 -7.24
CA ASN A 99 3.54 8.18 -6.23
C ASN A 99 2.65 7.92 -5.01
N ALA A 100 2.33 6.69 -4.71
CA ALA A 100 1.67 6.28 -3.47
C ALA A 100 2.66 6.18 -2.31
N MET A 101 2.16 6.04 -1.09
CA MET A 101 3.01 5.75 0.06
C MET A 101 3.53 4.30 0.02
N PHE A 102 2.70 3.37 -0.47
CA PHE A 102 3.07 1.99 -0.78
C PHE A 102 2.66 1.67 -2.21
N PHE A 103 3.57 1.15 -2.98
CA PHE A 103 3.32 0.78 -4.37
C PHE A 103 3.70 -0.66 -4.65
N GLY A 104 2.81 -1.39 -5.33
CA GLY A 104 3.06 -2.74 -5.83
C GLY A 104 2.50 -2.93 -7.23
N GLU A 105 3.31 -3.49 -8.13
CA GLU A 105 2.87 -3.84 -9.48
C GLU A 105 3.32 -5.25 -9.82
N ARG A 106 2.37 -6.10 -10.21
CA ARG A 106 2.64 -7.51 -10.60
C ARG A 106 3.39 -8.30 -9.53
N ILE A 107 3.04 -8.06 -8.27
CA ILE A 107 3.59 -8.76 -7.12
C ILE A 107 2.61 -9.79 -6.57
N ASP A 108 3.15 -10.78 -5.91
CA ASP A 108 2.40 -11.88 -5.31
C ASP A 108 2.86 -12.12 -3.88
N ASN A 109 1.94 -12.56 -3.01
CA ASN A 109 2.24 -12.98 -1.65
C ASN A 109 2.94 -11.89 -0.82
N VAL A 110 2.25 -10.79 -0.59
CA VAL A 110 2.74 -9.67 0.24
C VAL A 110 1.78 -9.44 1.41
N LYS A 111 2.34 -9.30 2.60
CA LYS A 111 1.58 -8.96 3.79
C LYS A 111 2.13 -7.70 4.45
N ILE A 112 1.22 -6.85 4.93
CA ILE A 112 1.53 -5.68 5.76
C ILE A 112 0.67 -5.82 7.01
N VAL A 113 1.25 -6.33 8.07
CA VAL A 113 0.53 -6.79 9.27
C VAL A 113 1.21 -6.33 10.55
N GLY A 114 0.61 -6.64 11.67
CA GLY A 114 1.11 -6.32 13.00
C GLY A 114 0.15 -5.45 13.79
N THR A 115 0.66 -4.78 14.80
CA THR A 115 -0.15 -3.96 15.74
C THR A 115 0.35 -2.51 15.82
N GLY A 116 1.24 -2.13 14.91
CA GLY A 116 1.77 -0.78 14.80
C GLY A 116 0.86 0.17 14.02
N ARG A 117 1.42 1.26 13.53
CA ARG A 117 0.69 2.33 12.86
C ARG A 117 1.26 2.67 11.50
N ILE A 118 0.39 2.96 10.54
CA ILE A 118 0.72 3.57 9.25
C ILE A 118 -0.08 4.86 9.12
N THR A 119 0.56 5.98 8.86
CA THR A 119 -0.10 7.27 8.77
C THR A 119 0.42 8.11 7.60
N GLY A 120 -0.48 8.76 6.88
CA GLY A 120 -0.13 9.77 5.88
C GLY A 120 0.38 11.08 6.49
N ASN A 121 0.21 11.25 7.79
CA ASN A 121 0.66 12.45 8.54
C ASN A 121 0.21 13.79 7.93
N GLY A 122 -0.99 13.82 7.33
CA GLY A 122 -1.51 15.00 6.65
C GLY A 122 -0.82 15.35 5.32
N ASN A 123 0.10 14.52 4.84
CA ASN A 123 0.89 14.78 3.64
C ASN A 123 0.29 14.20 2.37
N LEU A 124 -0.69 13.31 2.48
CA LEU A 124 -1.40 12.78 1.30
C LEU A 124 -2.56 13.69 0.91
N VAL A 125 -2.83 13.81 -0.40
CA VAL A 125 -3.87 14.69 -0.93
C VAL A 125 -5.26 14.16 -0.56
N THR A 126 -6.15 15.06 -0.16
CA THR A 126 -7.54 14.76 0.21
C THR A 126 -8.51 15.72 -0.47
N SER A 127 -9.81 15.43 -0.37
CA SER A 127 -10.92 16.31 -0.76
C SER A 127 -10.87 16.80 -2.22
N ASP A 128 -11.02 18.07 -2.44
CA ASP A 128 -11.09 18.72 -3.75
C ASP A 128 -9.80 18.65 -4.59
N LYS A 129 -8.73 18.16 -4.00
CA LYS A 129 -7.44 17.98 -4.65
C LYS A 129 -7.14 16.54 -5.08
N VAL A 130 -8.15 15.71 -5.04
CA VAL A 130 -8.07 14.37 -5.62
C VAL A 130 -7.64 14.46 -7.09
N MET A 131 -7.08 13.40 -7.62
CA MET A 131 -6.52 13.39 -8.98
C MET A 131 -5.41 14.42 -9.18
N ASN A 132 -4.65 14.67 -8.12
CA ASN A 132 -3.49 15.54 -8.20
C ASN A 132 -2.45 14.96 -9.16
N ASN A 133 -2.26 15.64 -10.28
CA ASN A 133 -1.38 15.24 -11.37
C ASN A 133 0.02 15.85 -11.29
N ALA A 134 0.29 16.64 -10.24
CA ALA A 134 1.59 17.26 -10.10
C ALA A 134 2.62 16.24 -9.57
N PRO A 135 3.66 15.92 -10.34
CA PRO A 135 4.65 14.89 -9.96
C PRO A 135 5.42 15.25 -8.67
N GLU A 136 5.61 16.53 -8.44
CA GLU A 136 6.32 17.05 -7.26
C GLU A 136 5.49 17.00 -5.98
N LYS A 137 4.21 16.62 -6.05
CA LYS A 137 3.31 16.52 -4.91
C LYS A 137 2.98 15.07 -4.63
N ARG A 138 2.62 14.78 -3.40
CA ARG A 138 2.09 13.46 -3.03
C ARG A 138 0.81 13.20 -3.78
N CYS A 139 0.61 11.95 -4.18
CA CYS A 139 -0.69 11.53 -4.68
C CYS A 139 -1.69 11.37 -3.54
N ASP A 140 -2.92 11.08 -3.88
CA ASP A 140 -4.04 10.92 -2.99
C ASP A 140 -4.24 9.47 -2.49
N LYS A 141 -3.20 8.63 -2.60
CA LYS A 141 -3.27 7.19 -2.30
C LYS A 141 -2.24 6.78 -1.27
N MET A 142 -2.66 6.00 -0.28
CA MET A 142 -1.71 5.35 0.61
C MET A 142 -1.18 4.07 -0.01
N PHE A 143 -2.05 3.14 -0.38
CA PHE A 143 -1.68 1.91 -1.06
C PHE A 143 -2.15 1.93 -2.51
N SER A 144 -1.24 1.68 -3.44
CA SER A 144 -1.55 1.50 -4.86
C SER A 144 -1.06 0.15 -5.34
N LEU A 145 -2.00 -0.70 -5.73
CA LEU A 145 -1.73 -2.06 -6.18
C LEU A 145 -2.23 -2.25 -7.60
N LYS A 146 -1.38 -2.77 -8.47
CA LYS A 146 -1.73 -3.04 -9.86
C LYS A 146 -1.33 -4.44 -10.26
N LEU A 147 -2.33 -5.23 -10.72
CA LEU A 147 -2.11 -6.60 -11.21
C LEU A 147 -1.38 -7.49 -10.19
N CYS A 148 -1.73 -7.33 -8.93
CA CYS A 148 -1.16 -8.09 -7.81
C CYS A 148 -2.05 -9.28 -7.46
N THR A 149 -1.49 -10.24 -6.73
CA THR A 149 -2.22 -11.39 -6.19
C THR A 149 -1.80 -11.66 -4.74
N ASN A 150 -2.70 -12.23 -3.96
CA ASN A 150 -2.45 -12.66 -2.58
C ASN A 150 -1.84 -11.55 -1.70
N ILE A 151 -2.57 -10.46 -1.56
CA ILE A 151 -2.18 -9.30 -0.74
C ILE A 151 -2.98 -9.32 0.56
N GLU A 152 -2.32 -9.08 1.68
CA GLU A 152 -2.96 -8.97 2.99
C GLU A 152 -2.49 -7.68 3.68
N ILE A 153 -3.43 -6.85 4.12
CA ILE A 153 -3.15 -5.59 4.80
C ILE A 153 -3.97 -5.50 6.08
N GLY A 154 -3.28 -5.34 7.19
CA GLY A 154 -3.89 -5.07 8.48
C GLY A 154 -4.34 -6.29 9.25
N GLY A 155 -5.25 -6.08 10.16
CA GLY A 155 -6.15 -7.00 10.82
C GLY A 155 -5.62 -7.89 11.91
N TRP A 156 -4.42 -8.41 11.88
CA TRP A 156 -3.96 -9.36 12.88
C TRP A 156 -2.45 -9.25 13.17
N ASN A 157 -2.06 -9.70 14.31
CA ASN A 157 -0.66 -9.96 14.55
C ASN A 157 -0.31 -11.37 14.04
N ILE A 158 0.99 -11.62 13.83
CA ILE A 158 1.48 -12.88 13.27
C ILE A 158 1.12 -14.12 14.12
N ASP A 159 0.77 -13.90 15.38
CA ASP A 159 0.48 -14.95 16.36
C ASP A 159 -1.03 -15.20 16.56
N LYS A 160 -1.90 -14.42 15.91
CA LYS A 160 -3.35 -14.50 16.11
C LYS A 160 -4.12 -14.28 14.82
N ASP A 161 -4.91 -15.25 14.45
CA ASP A 161 -5.87 -15.10 13.35
C ASP A 161 -7.00 -14.16 13.76
N MET A 162 -7.32 -13.21 12.90
CA MET A 162 -8.46 -12.32 13.07
C MET A 162 -9.65 -12.81 12.24
N TRP A 163 -10.83 -12.65 12.81
CA TRP A 163 -12.11 -13.00 12.22
C TRP A 163 -13.01 -11.79 12.19
N TYR A 164 -14.00 -11.78 11.32
CA TYR A 164 -15.01 -10.73 11.28
C TYR A 164 -16.33 -11.21 11.88
N ASP A 165 -16.92 -10.39 12.76
CA ASP A 165 -18.25 -10.65 13.32
C ASP A 165 -19.29 -9.77 12.61
N PRO A 166 -20.11 -10.34 11.71
CA PRO A 166 -21.09 -9.56 10.96
C PRO A 166 -22.27 -9.04 11.83
N GLN A 167 -22.44 -9.58 13.03
CA GLN A 167 -23.50 -9.11 13.93
C GLN A 167 -23.11 -7.84 14.68
N LYS A 168 -21.80 -7.68 14.95
CA LYS A 168 -21.28 -6.48 15.61
C LYS A 168 -20.65 -5.49 14.65
N ASP A 169 -20.41 -5.91 13.41
CA ASP A 169 -19.64 -5.16 12.42
C ASP A 169 -18.22 -4.83 12.90
N GLU A 170 -17.59 -5.81 13.59
CA GLU A 170 -16.29 -5.64 14.23
C GLU A 170 -15.39 -6.87 14.01
N PRO A 171 -14.08 -6.68 13.84
CA PRO A 171 -13.14 -7.79 13.86
C PRO A 171 -12.93 -8.30 15.30
N TYR A 172 -12.59 -9.58 15.41
CA TYR A 172 -12.26 -10.22 16.68
C TYR A 172 -11.21 -11.31 16.48
N TYR A 173 -10.57 -11.70 17.57
CA TYR A 173 -9.79 -12.94 17.64
C TYR A 173 -10.32 -13.83 18.76
N ILE A 174 -9.93 -15.11 18.74
CA ILE A 174 -10.23 -16.03 19.83
C ILE A 174 -9.10 -15.93 20.85
N ASP A 175 -9.44 -15.55 22.06
CA ASP A 175 -8.48 -15.43 23.16
C ASP A 175 -8.10 -16.81 23.78
N ALA A 176 -7.24 -16.80 24.78
CA ALA A 176 -6.76 -18.01 25.45
C ALA A 176 -7.88 -18.80 26.15
N ASP A 177 -8.99 -18.15 26.50
CA ASP A 177 -10.16 -18.75 27.12
C ASP A 177 -11.20 -19.24 26.11
N GLY A 178 -10.89 -19.15 24.81
CA GLY A 178 -11.76 -19.55 23.72
C GLY A 178 -12.92 -18.57 23.45
N GLN A 179 -12.81 -17.33 23.94
CA GLN A 179 -13.85 -16.31 23.78
C GLN A 179 -13.49 -15.33 22.65
N LYS A 180 -14.54 -14.74 22.04
CA LYS A 180 -14.37 -13.64 21.11
C LYS A 180 -13.85 -12.39 21.84
N ASN A 181 -12.68 -11.92 21.43
CA ASN A 181 -12.08 -10.69 21.94
C ASN A 181 -12.06 -9.63 20.85
N TYR A 182 -12.66 -8.48 21.10
CA TYR A 182 -12.80 -7.36 20.18
C TYR A 182 -11.80 -6.23 20.47
N ASP A 183 -10.70 -6.54 21.16
CA ASP A 183 -9.65 -5.57 21.45
C ASP A 183 -8.90 -5.18 20.17
N VAL A 184 -9.19 -3.98 19.67
CA VAL A 184 -8.58 -3.40 18.44
C VAL A 184 -7.11 -3.04 18.63
N SER A 185 -6.56 -3.04 19.85
CA SER A 185 -5.14 -2.82 20.08
C SER A 185 -4.25 -3.90 19.45
N ASN A 186 -4.84 -5.03 19.08
CA ASN A 186 -4.16 -6.09 18.35
C ASN A 186 -4.23 -5.92 16.81
N MET A 187 -4.69 -4.77 16.34
CA MET A 187 -4.84 -4.49 14.91
C MET A 187 -3.83 -3.46 14.44
N LEU A 188 -3.46 -3.56 13.17
CA LEU A 188 -2.73 -2.52 12.50
C LEU A 188 -3.59 -1.26 12.40
N HIS A 189 -3.07 -0.13 12.89
CA HIS A 189 -3.77 1.14 12.83
C HIS A 189 -3.36 1.91 11.57
N ILE A 190 -4.34 2.23 10.72
CA ILE A 190 -4.12 2.98 9.47
C ILE A 190 -4.94 4.27 9.53
N ASP A 191 -4.29 5.42 9.36
CA ASP A 191 -4.96 6.71 9.35
C ASP A 191 -4.37 7.70 8.34
N GLN A 192 -5.15 8.76 8.07
CA GLN A 192 -4.78 9.83 7.15
C GLN A 192 -4.30 9.33 5.78
N GLY A 193 -5.00 8.35 5.25
CA GLY A 193 -4.66 7.61 4.03
C GLY A 193 -4.84 8.37 2.72
N GLY A 194 -5.09 9.68 2.77
CA GLY A 194 -5.42 10.46 1.58
C GLY A 194 -6.88 10.29 1.16
N HIS A 195 -7.17 10.53 -0.10
CA HIS A 195 -8.50 10.29 -0.66
C HIS A 195 -8.78 8.80 -0.82
N PHE A 196 -7.79 8.03 -1.23
CA PHE A 196 -7.86 6.57 -1.32
C PHE A 196 -6.87 5.94 -0.34
N VAL A 197 -7.38 5.27 0.69
CA VAL A 197 -6.50 4.44 1.54
C VAL A 197 -5.93 3.29 0.70
N LEU A 198 -6.77 2.64 -0.09
CA LEU A 198 -6.37 1.55 -0.98
C LEU A 198 -6.97 1.76 -2.38
N LEU A 199 -6.11 1.73 -3.38
CA LEU A 199 -6.50 1.63 -4.78
C LEU A 199 -5.89 0.37 -5.38
N ALA A 200 -6.75 -0.58 -5.75
CA ALA A 200 -6.36 -1.84 -6.35
C ALA A 200 -6.95 -1.94 -7.76
N THR A 201 -6.11 -2.19 -8.75
CA THR A 201 -6.53 -2.31 -10.14
C THR A 201 -6.05 -3.64 -10.72
N GLY A 202 -6.98 -4.45 -11.24
CA GLY A 202 -6.65 -5.77 -11.77
C GLY A 202 -5.98 -6.69 -10.75
N THR A 203 -6.17 -6.42 -9.47
CA THR A 203 -5.59 -7.15 -8.35
C THR A 203 -6.60 -8.16 -7.80
N ASP A 204 -6.15 -9.34 -7.46
CA ASP A 204 -6.97 -10.45 -7.01
C ASP A 204 -6.46 -10.99 -5.67
N GLY A 205 -7.38 -11.41 -4.78
CA GLY A 205 -7.03 -11.97 -3.48
C GLY A 205 -6.47 -10.93 -2.49
N ILE A 206 -7.22 -9.84 -2.24
CA ILE A 206 -6.91 -8.89 -1.16
C ILE A 206 -7.77 -9.23 0.06
#